data_50d62e1499f3a757bbc2fc4ef1e28c33
#
_entry.id   50d62e1499f3a757bbc2fc4ef1e28c33
#
_cell.length_a   1.000
_cell.length_b   1.000
_cell.length_c   1.000
_cell.angle_alpha   90.00
_cell.angle_beta   90.00
_cell.angle_gamma   90.00
#
_symmetry.space_group_name_H-M   'P 1'
#
loop_
_entity.id
_entity.type
_entity.pdbx_description
1 polymer ?
#
loop_
_entity_poly.entity_id
_entity_poly.type
_entity_poly.pdbx_seq_one_letter_code
_entity_poly.pdbx_strand_id
1 'polypeptide(L)'
;MPPITIQPNDRHLTKYYLTVKELRDAQAKPTEGNMRRAFGTLLTGLGRRRKLTLIDEYATQGQGKRHIRPDGALVDEWKRPFAFWEAKDSGDNLYAEIENKKAKGYPLDNIIFEDTVTAVLYQDGYEARRTYIREKKNFAALLTQYFNYKEQARQNFNEAVQSYGEQIRDIATQLKAKIDAAHQDNPAFQRQFDEFMDLCRRSLNPNISIEAVDEMLIQHLMTERIIRRVFDVEHFARTNVIASKIEEVIDALTSAYFNRADFMGGLRHFHKAIEDAAEDLDFSDKQTFINSVYEKFFQGYSVKVADTHGIVYTPQEIVDFMCAAVEEMLESEFGKKLGDEGVVIIDPATGTGNFVVNLLRRAHARNLRNFEDFYRERLFANEVMLMPYYIASLNIEREYYELTGRVVPFEGLCFVDTLDLARERQMTFLTEANTERVERQKAADINVIIGNPPYNVGQVNENDNNKNRKYDVIDQRIRETYAKDSKATNKNALSDVYVKFFRWATDRLGDRPGIVCYVSNNSFVDQYAFDGMRKHMLEDFDRVYHLDLHGNVRQNPKISGTTHNVFGIQVGVGITLALRLKQPAQA
;
A
#
# COMPACT_ATOMS: atom_id res chain seq x y z
N MET A 1 -7.83 0.30 23.99
CA MET A 1 -8.94 1.25 23.75
C MET A 1 -9.94 1.16 24.90
N PRO A 2 -10.57 2.26 25.37
CA PRO A 2 -11.54 2.18 26.47
C PRO A 2 -12.75 1.35 26.05
N PRO A 3 -13.34 0.56 26.97
CA PRO A 3 -14.55 -0.19 26.68
C PRO A 3 -15.71 0.75 26.38
N ILE A 4 -16.61 0.32 25.49
CA ILE A 4 -17.85 1.05 25.19
C ILE A 4 -19.05 0.34 25.78
N THR A 5 -20.05 1.11 26.18
CA THR A 5 -21.36 0.59 26.59
C THR A 5 -22.40 1.07 25.61
N ILE A 6 -23.10 0.14 24.98
CA ILE A 6 -24.17 0.43 24.02
C ILE A 6 -25.50 0.36 24.77
N GLN A 7 -26.19 1.49 24.81
CA GLN A 7 -27.49 1.59 25.49
C GLN A 7 -28.63 1.22 24.51
N PRO A 8 -29.78 0.72 25.01
CA PRO A 8 -30.93 0.37 24.16
C PRO A 8 -31.47 1.54 23.31
N ASN A 9 -31.25 2.79 23.74
CA ASN A 9 -31.61 4.03 23.05
C ASN A 9 -30.45 4.66 22.29
N ASP A 10 -29.36 3.93 22.07
CA ASP A 10 -28.23 4.43 21.27
C ASP A 10 -28.69 4.91 19.89
N ARG A 11 -28.15 6.04 19.44
CA ARG A 11 -28.54 6.69 18.17
C ARG A 11 -28.41 5.77 16.95
N HIS A 12 -27.32 4.96 16.90
CA HIS A 12 -27.11 4.05 15.77
C HIS A 12 -28.06 2.86 15.81
N LEU A 13 -28.31 2.35 17.03
CA LEU A 13 -29.28 1.29 17.25
C LEU A 13 -30.72 1.75 16.95
N THR A 14 -31.07 2.96 17.38
CA THR A 14 -32.37 3.58 17.06
C THR A 14 -32.55 3.79 15.56
N LYS A 15 -31.50 4.27 14.87
CA LYS A 15 -31.52 4.43 13.41
C LYS A 15 -31.68 3.09 12.71
N TYR A 16 -31.00 2.05 13.16
CA TYR A 16 -31.14 0.69 12.62
C TYR A 16 -32.58 0.20 12.69
N TYR A 17 -33.23 0.31 13.85
CA TYR A 17 -34.64 -0.09 13.99
C TYR A 17 -35.60 0.70 13.12
N LEU A 18 -35.37 2.00 12.94
CA LEU A 18 -36.18 2.84 12.05
C LEU A 18 -35.98 2.38 10.58
N THR A 19 -34.74 2.21 10.14
CA THR A 19 -34.47 1.74 8.77
C THR A 19 -35.07 0.36 8.51
N VAL A 20 -34.93 -0.60 9.43
CA VAL A 20 -35.54 -1.94 9.30
C VAL A 20 -37.07 -1.84 9.23
N LYS A 21 -37.71 -0.96 10.02
CA LYS A 21 -39.15 -0.72 9.97
C LYS A 21 -39.57 -0.15 8.61
N GLU A 22 -38.90 0.91 8.13
CA GLU A 22 -39.16 1.51 6.83
C GLU A 22 -39.03 0.50 5.67
N LEU A 23 -37.98 -0.35 5.69
CA LEU A 23 -37.81 -1.39 4.69
C LEU A 23 -38.92 -2.43 4.70
N ARG A 24 -39.43 -2.81 5.89
CA ARG A 24 -40.57 -3.76 6.04
C ARG A 24 -41.87 -3.15 5.66
N ASP A 25 -42.09 -1.85 5.93
CA ASP A 25 -43.29 -1.12 5.56
C ASP A 25 -43.35 -0.87 4.03
N ALA A 26 -42.17 -0.68 3.40
CA ALA A 26 -42.09 -0.43 1.95
C ALA A 26 -42.18 -1.72 1.10
N GLN A 27 -41.79 -2.88 1.64
CA GLN A 27 -41.82 -4.17 0.94
C GLN A 27 -42.25 -5.28 1.91
N ALA A 28 -43.22 -6.11 1.51
CA ALA A 28 -43.67 -7.25 2.33
C ALA A 28 -42.57 -8.26 2.65
N LYS A 29 -41.56 -8.39 1.79
CA LYS A 29 -40.29 -9.09 2.03
C LYS A 29 -39.13 -8.21 1.53
N PRO A 30 -38.42 -7.47 2.41
CA PRO A 30 -37.20 -6.75 2.04
C PRO A 30 -36.14 -7.74 1.54
N THR A 31 -35.36 -7.34 0.53
CA THR A 31 -34.26 -8.17 0.04
C THR A 31 -33.17 -8.31 1.09
N GLU A 32 -32.49 -9.46 1.12
CA GLU A 32 -31.32 -9.72 1.96
C GLU A 32 -30.30 -8.56 1.91
N GLY A 33 -29.98 -8.09 0.69
CA GLY A 33 -29.03 -7.00 0.49
C GLY A 33 -29.40 -5.68 1.17
N ASN A 34 -30.72 -5.33 1.26
CA ASN A 34 -31.16 -4.12 1.94
C ASN A 34 -31.04 -4.26 3.46
N MET A 35 -31.38 -5.42 4.01
CA MET A 35 -31.28 -5.71 5.43
C MET A 35 -29.83 -5.80 5.87
N ARG A 36 -28.97 -6.48 5.08
CA ARG A 36 -27.52 -6.52 5.26
C ARG A 36 -26.91 -5.12 5.33
N ARG A 37 -27.29 -4.22 4.42
CA ARG A 37 -26.82 -2.83 4.42
C ARG A 37 -27.22 -2.08 5.70
N ALA A 38 -28.43 -2.31 6.21
CA ALA A 38 -28.87 -1.68 7.46
C ALA A 38 -28.02 -2.12 8.65
N PHE A 39 -27.71 -3.42 8.76
CA PHE A 39 -26.87 -3.95 9.83
C PHE A 39 -25.40 -3.50 9.68
N GLY A 40 -24.83 -3.51 8.48
CA GLY A 40 -23.50 -2.97 8.18
C GLY A 40 -23.38 -1.49 8.58
N THR A 41 -24.43 -0.67 8.33
CA THR A 41 -24.48 0.74 8.77
C THR A 41 -24.45 0.86 10.29
N LEU A 42 -25.13 -0.03 11.02
CA LEU A 42 -25.09 -0.10 12.48
C LEU A 42 -23.68 -0.43 12.97
N LEU A 43 -23.05 -1.47 12.40
CA LEU A 43 -21.68 -1.88 12.77
C LEU A 43 -20.66 -0.78 12.48
N THR A 44 -20.76 -0.12 11.33
CA THR A 44 -19.92 1.04 10.96
C THR A 44 -20.03 2.16 11.97
N GLY A 45 -21.27 2.52 12.35
CA GLY A 45 -21.51 3.62 13.29
C GLY A 45 -20.97 3.35 14.71
N LEU A 46 -21.12 2.11 15.18
CA LEU A 46 -20.60 1.68 16.48
C LEU A 46 -19.08 1.45 16.44
N GLY A 47 -18.56 0.86 15.35
CA GLY A 47 -17.14 0.56 15.16
C GLY A 47 -16.27 1.82 15.21
N ARG A 48 -16.74 2.93 14.64
CA ARG A 48 -16.02 4.23 14.68
C ARG A 48 -15.68 4.69 16.10
N ARG A 49 -16.48 4.35 17.10
CA ARG A 49 -16.20 4.66 18.52
C ARG A 49 -14.99 3.90 19.06
N ARG A 50 -14.61 2.81 18.40
CA ARG A 50 -13.49 1.96 18.72
C ARG A 50 -12.36 2.05 17.69
N LYS A 51 -12.40 3.07 16.81
CA LYS A 51 -11.47 3.23 15.67
C LYS A 51 -11.43 1.98 14.76
N LEU A 52 -12.57 1.29 14.64
CA LEU A 52 -12.72 0.14 13.76
C LEU A 52 -13.38 0.57 12.46
N THR A 53 -12.92 0.02 11.35
CA THR A 53 -13.48 0.20 10.01
C THR A 53 -14.16 -1.10 9.59
N LEU A 54 -15.40 -1.04 9.10
CA LEU A 54 -16.06 -2.19 8.49
C LEU A 54 -15.60 -2.32 7.04
N ILE A 55 -15.14 -3.50 6.67
CA ILE A 55 -14.86 -3.90 5.29
C ILE A 55 -15.90 -4.94 4.91
N ASP A 56 -16.70 -4.65 3.88
CA ASP A 56 -17.70 -5.57 3.35
C ASP A 56 -17.04 -6.68 2.53
N GLU A 57 -17.64 -7.87 2.58
CA GLU A 57 -17.16 -9.04 1.82
C GLU A 57 -15.65 -9.34 2.02
N TYR A 58 -15.22 -9.32 3.25
CA TYR A 58 -13.82 -9.49 3.63
C TYR A 58 -13.29 -10.89 3.27
N ALA A 59 -12.35 -10.95 2.31
CA ALA A 59 -11.71 -12.20 1.93
C ALA A 59 -10.58 -12.54 2.91
N THR A 60 -10.61 -13.73 3.50
CA THR A 60 -9.57 -14.22 4.42
C THR A 60 -9.42 -15.73 4.34
N GLN A 61 -8.39 -16.27 4.98
CA GLN A 61 -8.23 -17.70 5.13
C GLN A 61 -8.91 -18.18 6.41
N GLY A 62 -9.79 -19.15 6.27
CA GLY A 62 -10.40 -19.84 7.39
C GLY A 62 -9.53 -21.00 7.90
N GLN A 63 -10.03 -21.69 8.92
CA GLN A 63 -9.36 -22.88 9.45
C GLN A 63 -9.10 -23.90 8.34
N GLY A 64 -7.89 -24.46 8.31
CA GLY A 64 -7.46 -25.42 7.29
C GLY A 64 -7.10 -24.77 5.95
N LYS A 65 -6.72 -23.48 5.91
CA LYS A 65 -6.29 -22.72 4.72
C LYS A 65 -7.34 -22.61 3.61
N ARG A 66 -8.62 -22.73 3.94
CA ARG A 66 -9.71 -22.53 2.98
C ARG A 66 -9.99 -21.04 2.80
N HIS A 67 -10.12 -20.59 1.57
CA HIS A 67 -10.59 -19.23 1.31
C HIS A 67 -12.06 -19.09 1.72
N ILE A 68 -12.31 -18.14 2.60
CA ILE A 68 -13.64 -17.77 3.09
C ILE A 68 -13.88 -16.29 2.87
N ARG A 69 -15.16 -15.92 2.82
CA ARG A 69 -15.56 -14.53 2.60
C ARG A 69 -16.76 -14.19 3.48
N PRO A 70 -16.53 -13.79 4.74
CA PRO A 70 -17.59 -13.23 5.57
C PRO A 70 -18.21 -11.98 4.94
N ASP A 71 -19.47 -11.72 5.24
CA ASP A 71 -20.18 -10.56 4.75
C ASP A 71 -19.55 -9.24 5.20
N GLY A 72 -18.84 -9.25 6.32
CA GLY A 72 -18.02 -8.13 6.74
C GLY A 72 -17.04 -8.48 7.83
N ALA A 73 -15.96 -7.68 7.90
CA ALA A 73 -15.02 -7.68 9.00
C ALA A 73 -14.80 -6.26 9.53
N LEU A 74 -14.78 -6.11 10.83
CA LEU A 74 -14.31 -4.91 11.50
C LEU A 74 -12.80 -5.01 11.70
N VAL A 75 -12.05 -4.13 11.06
CA VAL A 75 -10.59 -4.07 11.17
C VAL A 75 -10.15 -2.89 12.03
N ASP A 76 -9.06 -3.07 12.75
CA ASP A 76 -8.46 -2.01 13.57
C ASP A 76 -7.59 -1.07 12.73
N GLU A 77 -6.98 -0.10 13.40
CA GLU A 77 -6.06 0.85 12.75
C GLU A 77 -4.77 0.21 12.19
N TRP A 78 -4.50 -1.06 12.55
CA TRP A 78 -3.41 -1.88 12.04
C TRP A 78 -3.85 -2.82 10.90
N LYS A 79 -5.08 -2.65 10.41
CA LYS A 79 -5.71 -3.48 9.39
C LYS A 79 -5.89 -4.95 9.79
N ARG A 80 -5.77 -5.29 11.09
CA ARG A 80 -6.05 -6.65 11.59
C ARG A 80 -7.55 -6.83 11.79
N PRO A 81 -8.13 -7.97 11.43
CA PRO A 81 -9.53 -8.26 11.74
C PRO A 81 -9.73 -8.28 13.25
N PHE A 82 -10.69 -7.50 13.72
CA PHE A 82 -11.11 -7.47 15.12
C PHE A 82 -12.33 -8.35 15.37
N ALA A 83 -13.24 -8.38 14.41
CA ALA A 83 -14.48 -9.10 14.52
C ALA A 83 -15.08 -9.32 13.13
N PHE A 84 -15.86 -10.37 12.99
CA PHE A 84 -16.52 -10.75 11.77
C PHE A 84 -18.05 -10.65 11.90
N TRP A 85 -18.70 -10.61 10.79
CA TRP A 85 -20.15 -10.58 10.69
C TRP A 85 -20.63 -11.35 9.45
N GLU A 86 -21.70 -12.10 9.61
CA GLU A 86 -22.37 -12.88 8.58
C GLU A 86 -23.87 -12.71 8.70
N ALA A 87 -24.51 -12.21 7.62
CA ALA A 87 -25.94 -12.03 7.52
C ALA A 87 -26.60 -13.23 6.83
N LYS A 88 -27.87 -13.50 7.18
CA LYS A 88 -28.71 -14.50 6.52
C LYS A 88 -30.12 -13.98 6.28
N ASP A 89 -30.84 -14.60 5.36
CA ASP A 89 -32.26 -14.28 5.16
C ASP A 89 -33.07 -14.82 6.36
N SER A 90 -34.07 -14.06 6.77
CA SER A 90 -35.01 -14.46 7.85
C SER A 90 -35.85 -15.70 7.51
N GLY A 91 -35.79 -16.19 6.28
CA GLY A 91 -36.42 -17.45 5.86
C GLY A 91 -35.55 -18.69 6.04
N ASP A 92 -34.27 -18.52 6.27
CA ASP A 92 -33.30 -19.60 6.43
C ASP A 92 -33.23 -20.11 7.87
N ASN A 93 -32.82 -21.35 8.04
CA ASN A 93 -32.52 -21.88 9.36
C ASN A 93 -31.13 -21.41 9.81
N LEU A 94 -31.10 -20.30 10.59
CA LEU A 94 -29.85 -19.70 11.07
C LEU A 94 -28.93 -20.70 11.76
N TYR A 95 -29.47 -21.68 12.49
CA TYR A 95 -28.65 -22.70 13.16
C TYR A 95 -27.93 -23.61 12.13
N ALA A 96 -28.65 -24.09 11.11
CA ALA A 96 -28.05 -24.90 10.06
C ALA A 96 -26.99 -24.14 9.27
N GLU A 97 -27.22 -22.83 9.03
CA GLU A 97 -26.26 -21.99 8.36
C GLU A 97 -24.99 -21.74 9.20
N ILE A 98 -25.11 -21.53 10.50
CA ILE A 98 -23.97 -21.42 11.41
C ILE A 98 -23.13 -22.71 11.37
N GLU A 99 -23.74 -23.88 11.45
CA GLU A 99 -23.03 -25.16 11.37
C GLU A 99 -22.34 -25.36 10.02
N ASN A 100 -22.95 -24.92 8.92
CA ASN A 100 -22.34 -24.94 7.58
C ASN A 100 -21.11 -24.01 7.51
N LYS A 101 -21.20 -22.80 8.10
CA LYS A 101 -20.08 -21.85 8.15
C LYS A 101 -18.93 -22.36 9.03
N LYS A 102 -19.22 -22.98 10.16
CA LYS A 102 -18.23 -23.68 10.97
C LYS A 102 -17.51 -24.77 10.19
N ALA A 103 -18.26 -25.62 9.49
CA ALA A 103 -17.69 -26.68 8.65
C ALA A 103 -16.81 -26.14 7.49
N LYS A 104 -17.08 -24.91 7.03
CA LYS A 104 -16.25 -24.18 6.06
C LYS A 104 -15.02 -23.52 6.67
N GLY A 105 -14.88 -23.51 8.00
CA GLY A 105 -13.73 -22.96 8.71
C GLY A 105 -13.80 -21.45 8.97
N TYR A 106 -15.00 -20.89 9.09
CA TYR A 106 -15.15 -19.48 9.48
C TYR A 106 -14.55 -19.22 10.86
N PRO A 107 -13.91 -18.03 11.08
CA PRO A 107 -13.34 -17.69 12.38
C PRO A 107 -14.45 -17.51 13.41
N LEU A 108 -14.29 -18.17 14.56
CA LEU A 108 -15.27 -18.15 15.65
C LEU A 108 -14.77 -17.36 16.86
N ASP A 109 -13.67 -16.62 16.71
CA ASP A 109 -13.06 -15.88 17.81
C ASP A 109 -13.89 -14.68 18.24
N ASN A 110 -14.48 -13.96 17.30
CA ASN A 110 -15.42 -12.88 17.57
C ASN A 110 -16.30 -12.60 16.33
N ILE A 111 -17.38 -13.35 16.15
CA ILE A 111 -18.28 -13.23 14.99
C ILE A 111 -19.75 -13.16 15.41
N ILE A 112 -20.51 -12.28 14.74
CA ILE A 112 -21.97 -12.24 14.82
C ILE A 112 -22.56 -12.91 13.57
N PHE A 113 -23.44 -13.90 13.78
CA PHE A 113 -24.36 -14.40 12.79
C PHE A 113 -25.75 -13.80 13.05
N GLU A 114 -26.44 -13.30 12.01
CA GLU A 114 -27.75 -12.71 12.18
C GLU A 114 -28.68 -12.96 10.97
N ASP A 115 -29.99 -12.98 11.22
CA ASP A 115 -31.04 -13.16 10.22
C ASP A 115 -32.12 -12.05 10.28
N THR A 116 -31.79 -10.88 10.81
CA THR A 116 -32.71 -9.77 11.08
C THR A 116 -33.75 -10.00 12.18
N VAL A 117 -33.85 -11.22 12.69
CA VAL A 117 -34.75 -11.62 13.80
C VAL A 117 -33.92 -12.00 15.02
N THR A 118 -32.91 -12.84 14.79
CA THR A 118 -32.00 -13.37 15.81
C THR A 118 -30.58 -12.95 15.52
N ALA A 119 -29.82 -12.62 16.55
CA ALA A 119 -28.38 -12.43 16.50
C ALA A 119 -27.70 -13.42 17.43
N VAL A 120 -26.65 -14.07 16.95
CA VAL A 120 -25.84 -15.06 17.68
C VAL A 120 -24.40 -14.64 17.64
N LEU A 121 -23.82 -14.42 18.81
CA LEU A 121 -22.42 -14.07 18.98
C LEU A 121 -21.62 -15.32 19.33
N TYR A 122 -20.59 -15.60 18.54
CA TYR A 122 -19.52 -16.55 18.88
C TYR A 122 -18.28 -15.82 19.35
N GLN A 123 -17.67 -16.30 20.43
CA GLN A 123 -16.37 -15.82 20.93
C GLN A 123 -15.57 -17.03 21.43
N ASP A 124 -14.27 -17.04 21.15
CA ASP A 124 -13.34 -18.11 21.54
C ASP A 124 -13.82 -19.53 21.14
N GLY A 125 -14.48 -19.63 19.97
CA GLY A 125 -15.00 -20.88 19.44
C GLY A 125 -16.38 -21.31 19.97
N TYR A 126 -16.95 -20.61 20.94
CA TYR A 126 -18.22 -20.99 21.59
C TYR A 126 -19.32 -19.95 21.38
N GLU A 127 -20.58 -20.39 21.43
CA GLU A 127 -21.73 -19.48 21.43
C GLU A 127 -21.75 -18.69 22.74
N ALA A 128 -21.33 -17.42 22.67
CA ALA A 128 -21.23 -16.53 23.83
C ALA A 128 -22.56 -15.89 24.20
N ARG A 129 -23.41 -15.62 23.20
CA ARG A 129 -24.73 -15.00 23.43
C ARG A 129 -25.65 -15.19 22.23
N ARG A 130 -26.93 -15.42 22.53
CA ARG A 130 -28.02 -15.44 21.53
C ARG A 130 -29.13 -14.52 22.00
N THR A 131 -29.74 -13.73 21.08
CA THR A 131 -30.85 -12.85 21.42
C THR A 131 -31.74 -12.56 20.21
N TYR A 132 -32.98 -12.21 20.46
CA TYR A 132 -33.83 -11.62 19.42
C TYR A 132 -33.46 -10.16 19.25
N ILE A 133 -33.26 -9.72 17.99
CA ILE A 133 -32.85 -8.36 17.66
C ILE A 133 -33.91 -7.33 18.14
N ARG A 134 -35.20 -7.70 18.17
CA ARG A 134 -36.29 -6.87 18.70
C ARG A 134 -36.15 -6.57 20.20
N GLU A 135 -35.42 -7.38 20.96
CA GLU A 135 -35.19 -7.20 22.39
C GLU A 135 -34.05 -6.20 22.60
N LYS A 136 -34.36 -4.91 22.46
CA LYS A 136 -33.37 -3.82 22.43
C LYS A 136 -32.32 -3.88 23.52
N LYS A 137 -32.71 -4.25 24.77
CA LYS A 137 -31.78 -4.34 25.91
C LYS A 137 -30.78 -5.48 25.72
N ASN A 138 -31.26 -6.66 25.33
CA ASN A 138 -30.43 -7.84 25.16
C ASN A 138 -29.54 -7.71 23.91
N PHE A 139 -30.06 -7.13 22.82
CA PHE A 139 -29.28 -6.87 21.63
C PHE A 139 -28.20 -5.81 21.85
N ALA A 140 -28.49 -4.74 22.58
CA ALA A 140 -27.46 -3.77 22.99
C ALA A 140 -26.38 -4.40 23.86
N ALA A 141 -26.75 -5.35 24.75
CA ALA A 141 -25.77 -6.09 25.54
C ALA A 141 -24.91 -7.03 24.69
N LEU A 142 -25.48 -7.69 23.66
CA LEU A 142 -24.72 -8.51 22.71
C LEU A 142 -23.70 -7.64 21.94
N LEU A 143 -24.14 -6.51 21.39
CA LEU A 143 -23.25 -5.59 20.70
C LEU A 143 -22.16 -5.02 21.62
N THR A 144 -22.51 -4.71 22.87
CA THR A 144 -21.51 -4.29 23.88
C THR A 144 -20.43 -5.35 24.09
N GLN A 145 -20.83 -6.61 24.22
CA GLN A 145 -19.90 -7.74 24.38
C GLN A 145 -19.04 -7.92 23.12
N TYR A 146 -19.63 -7.87 21.93
CA TYR A 146 -18.94 -7.98 20.64
C TYR A 146 -17.87 -6.90 20.45
N PHE A 147 -18.19 -5.64 20.74
CA PHE A 147 -17.25 -4.54 20.60
C PHE A 147 -16.21 -4.46 21.75
N ASN A 148 -16.38 -5.16 22.83
CA ASN A 148 -15.45 -5.18 23.96
C ASN A 148 -14.66 -6.49 24.07
N TYR A 149 -14.72 -7.32 23.04
CA TYR A 149 -13.90 -8.53 22.97
C TYR A 149 -12.41 -8.20 23.16
N LYS A 150 -11.73 -9.01 23.96
CA LYS A 150 -10.33 -8.81 24.31
C LYS A 150 -9.55 -10.07 23.99
N GLU A 151 -8.74 -9.97 22.98
CA GLU A 151 -7.76 -10.96 22.63
C GLU A 151 -6.41 -10.61 23.28
N GLN A 152 -5.79 -11.57 23.96
CA GLN A 152 -4.54 -11.32 24.73
C GLN A 152 -3.38 -10.89 23.83
N ALA A 153 -3.22 -11.53 22.69
CA ALA A 153 -2.18 -11.17 21.71
C ALA A 153 -2.32 -9.72 21.21
N ARG A 154 -3.56 -9.29 20.97
CA ARG A 154 -3.87 -7.91 20.56
C ARG A 154 -3.57 -6.88 21.65
N GLN A 155 -3.81 -7.20 22.91
CA GLN A 155 -3.46 -6.32 24.02
C GLN A 155 -1.94 -6.17 24.13
N ASN A 156 -1.21 -7.27 24.12
CA ASN A 156 0.26 -7.30 24.17
C ASN A 156 0.85 -6.49 23.00
N PHE A 157 0.30 -6.64 21.80
CA PHE A 157 0.73 -5.87 20.64
C PHE A 157 0.51 -4.36 20.82
N ASN A 158 -0.68 -3.93 21.25
CA ASN A 158 -0.98 -2.51 21.42
C ASN A 158 -0.10 -1.85 22.51
N GLU A 159 0.18 -2.57 23.60
CA GLU A 159 1.09 -2.12 24.66
C GLU A 159 2.53 -2.03 24.15
N ALA A 160 2.99 -3.04 23.41
CA ALA A 160 4.32 -3.05 22.82
C ALA A 160 4.51 -1.91 21.80
N VAL A 161 3.52 -1.65 20.93
CA VAL A 161 3.58 -0.56 19.95
C VAL A 161 3.60 0.81 20.61
N GLN A 162 2.81 1.01 21.67
CA GLN A 162 2.83 2.26 22.42
C GLN A 162 4.21 2.48 23.08
N SER A 163 4.72 1.48 23.76
CA SER A 163 6.07 1.52 24.38
C SER A 163 7.17 1.74 23.33
N TYR A 164 7.05 1.10 22.17
CA TYR A 164 7.99 1.26 21.08
C TYR A 164 8.01 2.68 20.51
N GLY A 165 6.84 3.30 20.27
CA GLY A 165 6.74 4.67 19.78
C GLY A 165 7.44 5.69 20.70
N GLU A 166 7.50 5.41 22.01
CA GLU A 166 8.24 6.21 22.98
C GLU A 166 9.75 5.97 22.92
N GLN A 167 10.18 4.73 22.74
CA GLN A 167 11.59 4.30 22.79
C GLN A 167 12.32 4.41 21.44
N ILE A 168 11.61 4.37 20.33
CA ILE A 168 12.22 4.30 18.99
C ILE A 168 13.17 5.45 18.70
N ARG A 169 12.83 6.66 19.15
CA ARG A 169 13.67 7.87 18.96
C ARG A 169 14.97 7.76 19.72
N ASP A 170 14.93 7.25 20.93
CA ASP A 170 16.12 7.09 21.77
C ASP A 170 17.05 6.02 21.21
N ILE A 171 16.48 4.90 20.73
CA ILE A 171 17.24 3.81 20.10
C ILE A 171 17.89 4.28 18.80
N ALA A 172 17.15 4.99 17.95
CA ALA A 172 17.68 5.55 16.71
C ALA A 172 18.80 6.58 16.99
N THR A 173 18.64 7.42 18.01
CA THR A 173 19.67 8.37 18.43
C THR A 173 20.93 7.67 18.92
N GLN A 174 20.80 6.59 19.68
CA GLN A 174 21.94 5.79 20.13
C GLN A 174 22.64 5.06 18.96
N LEU A 175 21.89 4.54 17.99
CA LEU A 175 22.45 3.96 16.76
C LEU A 175 23.20 5.01 15.96
N LYS A 176 22.62 6.19 15.77
CA LYS A 176 23.27 7.29 15.06
C LYS A 176 24.60 7.67 15.72
N ALA A 177 24.64 7.80 17.05
CA ALA A 177 25.88 8.10 17.76
C ALA A 177 26.98 7.04 17.54
N LYS A 178 26.60 5.75 17.43
CA LYS A 178 27.56 4.66 17.13
C LYS A 178 28.03 4.70 15.68
N ILE A 179 27.16 5.01 14.74
CA ILE A 179 27.50 5.21 13.32
C ILE A 179 28.43 6.41 13.17
N ASP A 180 28.14 7.54 13.84
CA ASP A 180 28.98 8.75 13.83
C ASP A 180 30.40 8.45 14.37
N ALA A 181 30.52 7.67 15.45
CA ALA A 181 31.81 7.23 15.96
C ALA A 181 32.55 6.33 14.97
N ALA A 182 31.84 5.42 14.30
CA ALA A 182 32.44 4.54 13.31
C ALA A 182 32.92 5.28 12.04
N HIS A 183 32.24 6.36 11.67
CA HIS A 183 32.73 7.25 10.59
C HIS A 183 34.07 7.90 10.93
N GLN A 184 34.39 8.10 12.22
CA GLN A 184 35.65 8.72 12.64
C GLN A 184 36.77 7.69 12.78
N ASP A 185 36.48 6.51 13.39
CA ASP A 185 37.50 5.65 13.95
C ASP A 185 37.51 4.20 13.40
N ASN A 186 36.59 3.84 12.44
CA ASN A 186 36.51 2.48 11.91
C ASN A 186 36.80 2.42 10.39
N PRO A 187 38.04 2.15 9.96
CA PRO A 187 38.39 2.10 8.54
C PRO A 187 37.67 0.99 7.74
N ALA A 188 37.28 -0.11 8.40
CA ALA A 188 36.53 -1.17 7.74
C ALA A 188 35.09 -0.72 7.44
N PHE A 189 34.46 -0.06 8.40
CA PHE A 189 33.14 0.55 8.22
C PHE A 189 33.17 1.63 7.14
N GLN A 190 34.12 2.57 7.21
CA GLN A 190 34.25 3.66 6.22
C GLN A 190 34.31 3.12 4.79
N ARG A 191 35.11 2.09 4.54
CA ARG A 191 35.25 1.48 3.20
C ARG A 191 33.94 0.88 2.70
N GLN A 192 33.27 0.05 3.53
CA GLN A 192 31.99 -0.55 3.15
C GLN A 192 30.88 0.49 3.01
N PHE A 193 30.90 1.50 3.86
CA PHE A 193 29.96 2.63 3.78
C PHE A 193 30.16 3.43 2.49
N ASP A 194 31.41 3.74 2.10
CA ASP A 194 31.72 4.48 0.88
C ASP A 194 31.26 3.72 -0.38
N GLU A 195 31.44 2.41 -0.40
CA GLU A 195 30.93 1.55 -1.49
C GLU A 195 29.39 1.62 -1.58
N PHE A 196 28.71 1.52 -0.44
CA PHE A 196 27.25 1.63 -0.40
C PHE A 196 26.76 3.06 -0.69
N MET A 197 27.47 4.08 -0.20
CA MET A 197 27.19 5.48 -0.50
C MET A 197 27.32 5.77 -2.01
N ASP A 198 28.32 5.21 -2.66
CA ASP A 198 28.49 5.33 -4.11
C ASP A 198 27.35 4.63 -4.87
N LEU A 199 26.86 3.51 -4.41
CA LEU A 199 25.67 2.86 -4.94
C LEU A 199 24.46 3.81 -4.81
N CYS A 200 24.22 4.38 -3.64
CA CYS A 200 23.11 5.29 -3.41
C CYS A 200 23.20 6.57 -4.27
N ARG A 201 24.39 7.13 -4.43
CA ARG A 201 24.61 8.30 -5.31
C ARG A 201 24.29 8.04 -6.77
N ARG A 202 24.56 6.84 -7.24
CA ARG A 202 24.34 6.46 -8.65
C ARG A 202 22.90 6.05 -8.92
N SER A 203 22.29 5.32 -7.99
CA SER A 203 20.95 4.74 -8.18
C SER A 203 19.81 5.65 -7.70
N LEU A 204 20.01 6.38 -6.60
CA LEU A 204 18.95 7.14 -5.95
C LEU A 204 19.11 8.64 -6.15
N ASN A 205 20.25 9.20 -5.71
CA ASN A 205 20.45 10.64 -5.73
C ASN A 205 21.94 10.98 -5.73
N PRO A 206 22.47 11.64 -6.77
CA PRO A 206 23.88 12.06 -6.81
C PRO A 206 24.31 12.94 -5.64
N ASN A 207 23.36 13.64 -5.02
CA ASN A 207 23.57 14.54 -3.90
C ASN A 207 23.01 13.96 -2.58
N ILE A 208 22.85 12.63 -2.49
CA ILE A 208 22.39 12.00 -1.26
C ILE A 208 23.39 12.31 -0.12
N SER A 209 22.87 12.68 1.03
CA SER A 209 23.72 13.01 2.17
C SER A 209 24.15 11.74 2.93
N ILE A 210 25.25 11.86 3.68
CA ILE A 210 25.71 10.81 4.59
C ILE A 210 24.61 10.44 5.58
N GLU A 211 23.94 11.46 6.12
CA GLU A 211 22.86 11.28 7.10
C GLU A 211 21.69 10.46 6.53
N ALA A 212 21.36 10.63 5.25
CA ALA A 212 20.30 9.86 4.61
C ALA A 212 20.69 8.38 4.45
N VAL A 213 21.94 8.08 4.16
CA VAL A 213 22.44 6.71 4.07
C VAL A 213 22.57 6.08 5.46
N ASP A 214 23.01 6.83 6.46
CA ASP A 214 23.01 6.40 7.87
C ASP A 214 21.60 6.03 8.33
N GLU A 215 20.60 6.81 7.91
CA GLU A 215 19.19 6.51 8.20
C GLU A 215 18.74 5.19 7.57
N MET A 216 19.20 4.85 6.36
CA MET A 216 18.94 3.55 5.75
C MET A 216 19.55 2.40 6.57
N LEU A 217 20.76 2.56 7.12
CA LEU A 217 21.38 1.56 8.02
C LEU A 217 20.53 1.38 9.28
N ILE A 218 20.08 2.47 9.89
CA ILE A 218 19.23 2.44 11.08
C ILE A 218 17.91 1.73 10.78
N GLN A 219 17.25 2.09 9.67
CA GLN A 219 16.00 1.47 9.24
C GLN A 219 16.16 -0.04 9.05
N HIS A 220 17.20 -0.46 8.34
CA HIS A 220 17.49 -1.87 8.13
C HIS A 220 17.70 -2.60 9.46
N LEU A 221 18.57 -2.10 10.34
CA LEU A 221 18.83 -2.69 11.64
C LEU A 221 17.56 -2.88 12.47
N MET A 222 16.65 -1.93 12.44
CA MET A 222 15.44 -1.95 13.26
C MET A 222 14.34 -2.86 12.69
N THR A 223 14.34 -3.14 11.39
CA THR A 223 13.20 -3.77 10.69
C THR A 223 13.51 -5.13 10.06
N GLU A 224 14.78 -5.43 9.76
CA GLU A 224 15.18 -6.69 9.10
C GLU A 224 14.63 -7.93 9.84
N ARG A 225 14.74 -7.95 11.16
CA ARG A 225 14.26 -9.05 11.97
C ARG A 225 12.75 -9.24 11.87
N ILE A 226 11.97 -8.15 11.85
CA ILE A 226 10.52 -8.20 11.70
C ILE A 226 10.16 -8.82 10.36
N ILE A 227 10.78 -8.32 9.28
CA ILE A 227 10.60 -8.82 7.93
C ILE A 227 10.87 -10.32 7.87
N ARG A 228 12.04 -10.73 8.33
CA ARG A 228 12.50 -12.12 8.30
C ARG A 228 11.55 -13.08 9.05
N ARG A 229 11.04 -12.64 10.19
CA ARG A 229 10.18 -13.48 11.05
C ARG A 229 8.73 -13.52 10.60
N VAL A 230 8.16 -12.36 10.26
CA VAL A 230 6.74 -12.29 9.87
C VAL A 230 6.49 -13.00 8.54
N PHE A 231 7.41 -12.87 7.58
CA PHE A 231 7.30 -13.52 6.27
C PHE A 231 7.96 -14.89 6.18
N ASP A 232 8.58 -15.37 7.26
CA ASP A 232 9.31 -16.65 7.30
C ASP A 232 10.39 -16.78 6.21
N VAL A 233 11.18 -15.70 6.05
CA VAL A 233 12.25 -15.60 5.03
C VAL A 233 13.62 -15.51 5.70
N GLU A 234 14.12 -16.63 6.24
CA GLU A 234 15.36 -16.67 7.05
C GLU A 234 16.59 -16.11 6.33
N HIS A 235 16.62 -16.14 5.01
CA HIS A 235 17.77 -15.71 4.20
C HIS A 235 17.53 -14.38 3.47
N PHE A 236 16.49 -13.62 3.81
CA PHE A 236 16.14 -12.37 3.12
C PHE A 236 17.31 -11.42 2.92
N ALA A 237 18.05 -11.13 3.99
CA ALA A 237 19.19 -10.21 3.95
C ALA A 237 20.34 -10.69 3.04
N ARG A 238 20.41 -11.99 2.73
CA ARG A 238 21.44 -12.56 1.83
C ARG A 238 20.97 -12.67 0.38
N THR A 239 19.68 -12.80 0.17
CA THR A 239 19.10 -12.99 -1.17
C THR A 239 18.69 -11.68 -1.83
N ASN A 240 18.31 -10.68 -1.04
CA ASN A 240 17.99 -9.35 -1.55
C ASN A 240 19.28 -8.54 -1.77
N VAL A 241 19.47 -8.08 -3.00
CA VAL A 241 20.72 -7.42 -3.46
C VAL A 241 21.09 -6.19 -2.63
N ILE A 242 20.10 -5.39 -2.23
CA ILE A 242 20.34 -4.16 -1.45
C ILE A 242 20.53 -4.50 0.03
N ALA A 243 19.70 -5.40 0.57
CA ALA A 243 19.84 -5.83 1.95
C ALA A 243 21.20 -6.47 2.22
N SER A 244 21.73 -7.28 1.29
CA SER A 244 23.07 -7.88 1.44
C SER A 244 24.18 -6.83 1.50
N LYS A 245 24.08 -5.75 0.74
CA LYS A 245 25.07 -4.66 0.79
C LYS A 245 25.00 -3.86 2.09
N ILE A 246 23.80 -3.63 2.59
CA ILE A 246 23.63 -2.98 3.91
C ILE A 246 24.19 -3.89 5.02
N GLU A 247 23.98 -5.19 4.95
CA GLU A 247 24.55 -6.13 5.94
C GLU A 247 26.09 -6.13 5.93
N GLU A 248 26.75 -6.01 4.77
CA GLU A 248 28.21 -5.85 4.70
C GLU A 248 28.69 -4.61 5.49
N VAL A 249 27.97 -3.49 5.37
CA VAL A 249 28.26 -2.25 6.14
C VAL A 249 28.02 -2.47 7.64
N ILE A 250 26.91 -3.13 7.99
CA ILE A 250 26.53 -3.40 9.38
C ILE A 250 27.50 -4.39 10.02
N ASP A 251 27.94 -5.42 9.31
CA ASP A 251 28.94 -6.37 9.82
C ASP A 251 30.25 -5.67 10.14
N ALA A 252 30.70 -4.75 9.28
CA ALA A 252 31.88 -3.93 9.54
C ALA A 252 31.69 -2.97 10.74
N LEU A 253 30.47 -2.43 10.92
CA LEU A 253 30.11 -1.59 12.07
C LEU A 253 30.12 -2.39 13.37
N THR A 254 29.54 -3.60 13.37
CA THR A 254 29.30 -4.41 14.58
C THR A 254 30.55 -5.18 15.04
N SER A 255 31.47 -5.51 14.14
CA SER A 255 32.65 -6.30 14.45
C SER A 255 33.61 -5.63 15.45
N ALA A 256 33.61 -4.30 15.54
CA ALA A 256 34.58 -3.54 16.35
C ALA A 256 33.93 -2.63 17.41
N TYR A 257 32.68 -2.22 17.24
CA TYR A 257 32.10 -1.10 18.01
C TYR A 257 30.91 -1.47 18.91
N PHE A 258 30.10 -2.48 18.57
CA PHE A 258 29.05 -2.95 19.46
C PHE A 258 28.52 -4.35 19.08
N ASN A 259 27.94 -5.03 20.07
CA ASN A 259 27.24 -6.28 19.83
C ASN A 259 25.80 -6.00 19.35
N ARG A 260 25.50 -6.38 18.10
CA ARG A 260 24.15 -6.23 17.50
C ARG A 260 23.06 -6.86 18.36
N ALA A 261 23.29 -8.06 18.90
CA ALA A 261 22.31 -8.80 19.70
C ALA A 261 21.99 -8.11 21.02
N ASP A 262 22.99 -7.52 21.69
CA ASP A 262 22.81 -6.81 22.95
C ASP A 262 22.07 -5.49 22.70
N PHE A 263 22.45 -4.77 21.65
CA PHE A 263 21.79 -3.52 21.28
C PHE A 263 20.32 -3.73 20.90
N MET A 264 20.03 -4.73 20.08
CA MET A 264 18.67 -5.10 19.67
C MET A 264 17.85 -5.73 20.81
N GLY A 265 18.49 -6.00 21.96
CA GLY A 265 17.82 -6.50 23.16
C GLY A 265 16.66 -5.64 23.63
N GLY A 266 16.79 -4.31 23.53
CA GLY A 266 15.74 -3.34 23.85
C GLY A 266 14.50 -3.43 22.96
N LEU A 267 14.62 -3.93 21.73
CA LEU A 267 13.53 -4.10 20.78
C LEU A 267 12.87 -5.48 20.83
N ARG A 268 13.40 -6.43 21.64
CA ARG A 268 12.91 -7.82 21.64
C ARG A 268 11.42 -7.94 21.95
N HIS A 269 10.94 -7.19 22.92
CA HIS A 269 9.53 -7.22 23.32
C HIS A 269 8.61 -6.75 22.18
N PHE A 270 8.99 -5.68 21.49
CA PHE A 270 8.25 -5.15 20.35
C PHE A 270 8.28 -6.12 19.17
N HIS A 271 9.45 -6.62 18.79
CA HIS A 271 9.59 -7.60 17.71
C HIS A 271 8.73 -8.84 17.99
N LYS A 272 8.81 -9.38 19.22
CA LYS A 272 7.99 -10.53 19.60
C LYS A 272 6.50 -10.23 19.52
N ALA A 273 6.05 -9.08 19.96
CA ALA A 273 4.64 -8.70 19.89
C ALA A 273 4.13 -8.56 18.45
N ILE A 274 4.98 -8.09 17.51
CA ILE A 274 4.65 -8.09 16.07
C ILE A 274 4.63 -9.52 15.52
N GLU A 275 5.62 -10.35 15.86
CA GLU A 275 5.70 -11.75 15.47
C GLU A 275 4.43 -12.49 15.91
N ASP A 276 4.08 -12.40 17.19
CA ASP A 276 2.88 -13.03 17.79
C ASP A 276 1.58 -12.51 17.14
N ALA A 277 1.49 -11.21 16.85
CA ALA A 277 0.31 -10.62 16.21
C ALA A 277 0.15 -10.98 14.74
N ALA A 278 1.22 -11.42 14.08
CA ALA A 278 1.23 -11.84 12.67
C ALA A 278 1.13 -13.37 12.51
N GLU A 279 1.26 -14.17 13.59
CA GLU A 279 1.37 -15.62 13.52
C GLU A 279 0.15 -16.28 12.86
N ASP A 280 -1.05 -15.84 13.23
CA ASP A 280 -2.32 -16.39 12.75
C ASP A 280 -2.86 -15.70 11.49
N LEU A 281 -2.17 -14.69 10.96
CA LEU A 281 -2.58 -13.99 9.75
C LEU A 281 -2.21 -14.79 8.51
N ASP A 282 -3.09 -14.78 7.51
CA ASP A 282 -2.71 -15.23 6.18
C ASP A 282 -1.71 -14.29 5.52
N PHE A 283 -1.16 -14.68 4.37
CA PHE A 283 -0.12 -13.89 3.73
C PHE A 283 -0.61 -12.50 3.30
N SER A 284 -1.84 -12.39 2.78
CA SER A 284 -2.43 -11.09 2.37
C SER A 284 -2.66 -10.18 3.58
N ASP A 285 -3.12 -10.76 4.69
CA ASP A 285 -3.32 -10.02 5.93
C ASP A 285 -1.98 -9.62 6.56
N LYS A 286 -0.94 -10.48 6.49
CA LYS A 286 0.44 -10.13 6.88
C LYS A 286 1.00 -8.97 6.08
N GLN A 287 0.80 -8.95 4.75
CA GLN A 287 1.20 -7.82 3.91
C GLN A 287 0.55 -6.52 4.37
N THR A 288 -0.78 -6.55 4.54
CA THR A 288 -1.56 -5.39 4.98
C THR A 288 -1.17 -4.93 6.38
N PHE A 289 -0.93 -5.87 7.29
CA PHE A 289 -0.49 -5.62 8.65
C PHE A 289 0.90 -4.97 8.68
N ILE A 290 1.89 -5.53 7.99
CA ILE A 290 3.26 -5.00 7.94
C ILE A 290 3.30 -3.63 7.26
N ASN A 291 2.52 -3.40 6.20
CA ASN A 291 2.39 -2.07 5.61
C ASN A 291 1.90 -1.05 6.65
N SER A 292 0.89 -1.41 7.45
CA SER A 292 0.37 -0.54 8.50
C SER A 292 1.37 -0.32 9.65
N VAL A 293 2.11 -1.34 10.04
CA VAL A 293 3.21 -1.23 11.01
C VAL A 293 4.29 -0.29 10.48
N TYR A 294 4.67 -0.46 9.20
CA TYR A 294 5.65 0.37 8.55
C TYR A 294 5.24 1.84 8.48
N GLU A 295 4.02 2.14 7.99
CA GLU A 295 3.51 3.51 7.95
C GLU A 295 3.56 4.20 9.32
N LYS A 296 3.12 3.51 10.36
CA LYS A 296 3.13 4.05 11.73
C LYS A 296 4.51 4.12 12.35
N PHE A 297 5.41 3.19 11.99
CA PHE A 297 6.82 3.25 12.36
C PHE A 297 7.46 4.53 11.85
N PHE A 298 7.27 4.86 10.56
CA PHE A 298 7.80 6.09 9.98
C PHE A 298 7.20 7.34 10.62
N GLN A 299 5.90 7.34 10.92
CA GLN A 299 5.27 8.43 11.65
C GLN A 299 5.86 8.61 13.06
N GLY A 300 6.27 7.53 13.72
CA GLY A 300 6.90 7.55 15.05
C GLY A 300 8.37 7.98 15.04
N TYR A 301 9.13 7.55 14.02
CA TYR A 301 10.59 7.76 13.92
C TYR A 301 10.94 9.12 13.34
N SER A 302 10.30 9.52 12.26
CA SER A 302 10.54 10.84 11.64
C SER A 302 9.26 11.40 11.02
N VAL A 303 8.63 12.33 11.74
CA VAL A 303 7.53 13.13 11.17
C VAL A 303 7.99 13.87 9.89
N LYS A 304 9.29 14.20 9.80
CA LYS A 304 9.88 14.84 8.63
C LYS A 304 9.95 13.91 7.42
N VAL A 305 10.32 12.64 7.59
CA VAL A 305 10.49 11.69 6.46
C VAL A 305 9.14 11.22 5.93
N ALA A 306 8.17 10.93 6.77
CA ALA A 306 6.83 10.51 6.35
C ALA A 306 6.11 11.62 5.55
N ASP A 307 6.21 12.88 6.02
CA ASP A 307 5.63 14.05 5.33
C ASP A 307 6.37 14.41 4.02
N THR A 308 7.62 14.01 3.87
CA THR A 308 8.50 14.46 2.79
C THR A 308 8.42 13.61 1.53
N HIS A 309 8.09 12.33 1.66
CA HIS A 309 8.14 11.40 0.54
C HIS A 309 6.78 11.13 -0.12
N GLY A 310 5.70 11.75 0.38
CA GLY A 310 4.36 11.58 -0.19
C GLY A 310 3.90 10.11 -0.18
N ILE A 311 4.33 9.35 0.84
CA ILE A 311 3.97 7.94 0.97
C ILE A 311 2.48 7.86 1.28
N VAL A 312 1.71 7.52 0.28
CA VAL A 312 0.28 7.27 0.41
C VAL A 312 0.01 5.86 -0.11
N TYR A 313 -0.43 4.99 0.79
CA TYR A 313 -0.87 3.65 0.40
C TYR A 313 -2.05 3.73 -0.57
N THR A 314 -1.96 3.03 -1.69
CA THR A 314 -3.04 2.99 -2.68
C THR A 314 -4.09 1.97 -2.23
N PRO A 315 -5.35 2.39 -1.97
CA PRO A 315 -6.43 1.46 -1.65
C PRO A 315 -6.58 0.36 -2.69
N GLN A 316 -6.89 -0.86 -2.24
CA GLN A 316 -6.92 -2.03 -3.10
C GLN A 316 -7.95 -1.87 -4.24
N GLU A 317 -9.07 -1.22 -3.97
CA GLU A 317 -10.13 -0.96 -4.96
C GLU A 317 -9.64 -0.09 -6.13
N ILE A 318 -8.73 0.85 -5.86
CA ILE A 318 -8.10 1.68 -6.90
C ILE A 318 -7.10 0.85 -7.70
N VAL A 319 -6.29 0.02 -7.04
CA VAL A 319 -5.35 -0.89 -7.72
C VAL A 319 -6.11 -1.83 -8.64
N ASP A 320 -7.18 -2.47 -8.13
CA ASP A 320 -8.03 -3.39 -8.89
C ASP A 320 -8.67 -2.72 -10.11
N PHE A 321 -9.22 -1.51 -9.92
CA PHE A 321 -9.82 -0.74 -11.01
C PHE A 321 -8.78 -0.36 -12.07
N MET A 322 -7.62 0.17 -11.67
CA MET A 322 -6.59 0.62 -12.62
C MET A 322 -6.01 -0.55 -13.41
N CYS A 323 -5.73 -1.69 -12.75
CA CYS A 323 -5.26 -2.90 -13.43
C CYS A 323 -6.31 -3.45 -14.39
N ALA A 324 -7.60 -3.45 -14.00
CA ALA A 324 -8.70 -3.87 -14.87
C ALA A 324 -8.87 -2.93 -16.07
N ALA A 325 -8.76 -1.60 -15.86
CA ALA A 325 -8.86 -0.62 -16.93
C ALA A 325 -7.72 -0.75 -17.94
N VAL A 326 -6.48 -0.97 -17.48
CA VAL A 326 -5.33 -1.24 -18.37
C VAL A 326 -5.57 -2.51 -19.19
N GLU A 327 -6.04 -3.57 -18.56
CA GLU A 327 -6.34 -4.85 -19.21
C GLU A 327 -7.44 -4.70 -20.28
N GLU A 328 -8.52 -3.99 -19.99
CA GLU A 328 -9.59 -3.68 -20.93
C GLU A 328 -9.08 -2.87 -22.12
N MET A 329 -8.24 -1.83 -21.87
CA MET A 329 -7.67 -1.03 -22.93
C MET A 329 -6.69 -1.82 -23.81
N LEU A 330 -5.89 -2.70 -23.23
CA LEU A 330 -5.03 -3.59 -23.99
C LEU A 330 -5.85 -4.47 -24.96
N GLU A 331 -6.97 -5.02 -24.51
CA GLU A 331 -7.83 -5.87 -25.34
C GLU A 331 -8.57 -5.04 -26.41
N SER A 332 -9.24 -3.97 -26.00
CA SER A 332 -10.12 -3.21 -26.89
C SER A 332 -9.38 -2.33 -27.89
N GLU A 333 -8.26 -1.70 -27.51
CA GLU A 333 -7.57 -0.72 -28.35
C GLU A 333 -6.31 -1.26 -29.01
N PHE A 334 -5.66 -2.27 -28.42
CA PHE A 334 -4.41 -2.82 -28.95
C PHE A 334 -4.55 -4.26 -29.45
N GLY A 335 -5.70 -4.91 -29.19
CA GLY A 335 -5.94 -6.32 -29.53
C GLY A 335 -4.99 -7.27 -28.81
N LYS A 336 -4.48 -6.89 -27.64
CA LYS A 336 -3.53 -7.64 -26.83
C LYS A 336 -4.14 -7.98 -25.48
N LYS A 337 -3.74 -9.10 -24.91
CA LYS A 337 -4.07 -9.46 -23.54
C LYS A 337 -2.93 -9.15 -22.60
N LEU A 338 -3.26 -8.94 -21.34
CA LEU A 338 -2.26 -8.82 -20.29
C LEU A 338 -1.32 -10.06 -20.33
N GLY A 339 -0.03 -9.80 -20.43
CA GLY A 339 0.99 -10.84 -20.54
C GLY A 339 1.27 -11.38 -21.94
N ASP A 340 0.60 -10.92 -22.99
CA ASP A 340 0.96 -11.25 -24.37
C ASP A 340 2.37 -10.77 -24.70
N GLU A 341 3.00 -11.43 -25.68
CA GLU A 341 4.29 -11.01 -26.21
C GLU A 341 4.24 -9.55 -26.69
N GLY A 342 5.22 -8.76 -26.28
CA GLY A 342 5.28 -7.32 -26.57
C GLY A 342 4.33 -6.47 -25.71
N VAL A 343 3.77 -6.99 -24.62
CA VAL A 343 3.22 -6.21 -23.51
C VAL A 343 4.26 -6.14 -22.41
N VAL A 344 4.88 -4.98 -22.22
CA VAL A 344 5.94 -4.73 -21.23
C VAL A 344 5.48 -3.61 -20.29
N ILE A 345 5.43 -3.92 -19.02
CA ILE A 345 4.79 -3.07 -18.00
C ILE A 345 5.81 -2.56 -17.00
N ILE A 346 5.67 -1.32 -16.59
CA ILE A 346 6.41 -0.75 -15.46
C ILE A 346 5.50 -0.03 -14.48
N ASP A 347 5.75 -0.28 -13.19
CA ASP A 347 5.32 0.60 -12.09
C ASP A 347 6.52 1.46 -11.66
N PRO A 348 6.56 2.76 -11.99
CA PRO A 348 7.73 3.61 -11.75
C PRO A 348 7.84 4.15 -10.32
N ALA A 349 6.86 3.86 -9.46
CA ALA A 349 6.80 4.29 -8.05
C ALA A 349 6.05 3.22 -7.24
N THR A 350 6.64 2.02 -7.20
CA THR A 350 5.90 0.80 -6.86
C THR A 350 5.47 0.71 -5.40
N GLY A 351 6.08 1.49 -4.49
CA GLY A 351 5.80 1.41 -3.07
C GLY A 351 6.01 -0.02 -2.56
N THR A 352 4.96 -0.63 -2.04
CA THR A 352 4.99 -2.01 -1.52
C THR A 352 4.64 -3.07 -2.58
N GLY A 353 4.53 -2.70 -3.85
CA GLY A 353 4.38 -3.65 -4.97
C GLY A 353 2.94 -4.01 -5.34
N ASN A 354 1.93 -3.31 -4.85
CA ASN A 354 0.52 -3.69 -5.00
C ASN A 354 0.04 -3.79 -6.46
N PHE A 355 0.43 -2.86 -7.33
CA PHE A 355 0.08 -2.93 -8.75
C PHE A 355 0.70 -4.16 -9.41
N VAL A 356 1.98 -4.43 -9.13
CA VAL A 356 2.71 -5.59 -9.68
C VAL A 356 2.06 -6.90 -9.22
N VAL A 357 1.74 -7.03 -7.93
CA VAL A 357 1.04 -8.19 -7.36
C VAL A 357 -0.32 -8.40 -8.03
N ASN A 358 -1.10 -7.33 -8.23
CA ASN A 358 -2.41 -7.43 -8.89
C ASN A 358 -2.28 -7.86 -10.36
N LEU A 359 -1.31 -7.31 -11.08
CA LEU A 359 -1.02 -7.69 -12.47
C LEU A 359 -0.62 -9.17 -12.58
N LEU A 360 0.17 -9.69 -11.64
CA LEU A 360 0.53 -11.12 -11.58
C LEU A 360 -0.70 -12.00 -11.37
N ARG A 361 -1.58 -11.66 -10.42
CA ARG A 361 -2.84 -12.40 -10.18
C ARG A 361 -3.70 -12.45 -11.42
N ARG A 362 -3.86 -11.32 -12.11
CA ARG A 362 -4.66 -11.21 -13.34
C ARG A 362 -4.06 -12.02 -14.49
N ALA A 363 -2.75 -11.92 -14.72
CA ALA A 363 -2.06 -12.65 -15.75
C ALA A 363 -2.14 -14.18 -15.50
N HIS A 364 -1.96 -14.62 -14.25
CA HIS A 364 -2.09 -16.02 -13.87
C HIS A 364 -3.52 -16.55 -14.04
N ALA A 365 -4.54 -15.79 -13.64
CA ALA A 365 -5.95 -16.17 -13.78
C ALA A 365 -6.38 -16.39 -15.25
N ARG A 366 -5.66 -15.80 -16.20
CA ARG A 366 -5.86 -16.00 -17.64
C ARG A 366 -5.11 -17.21 -18.22
N ASN A 367 -4.47 -18.03 -17.39
CA ASN A 367 -3.70 -19.22 -17.80
C ASN A 367 -2.62 -18.89 -18.86
N LEU A 368 -1.86 -17.83 -18.63
CA LEU A 368 -0.82 -17.38 -19.52
C LEU A 368 0.25 -18.47 -19.73
N ARG A 369 0.48 -18.90 -20.98
CA ARG A 369 1.44 -19.98 -21.28
C ARG A 369 2.89 -19.63 -20.87
N ASN A 370 3.26 -18.36 -21.00
CA ASN A 370 4.61 -17.85 -20.71
C ASN A 370 4.59 -16.96 -19.46
N PHE A 371 3.94 -17.41 -18.38
CA PHE A 371 3.79 -16.62 -17.15
C PHE A 371 5.13 -16.29 -16.50
N GLU A 372 6.10 -17.22 -16.52
CA GLU A 372 7.45 -16.96 -16.00
C GLU A 372 8.20 -15.91 -16.82
N ASP A 373 8.09 -15.93 -18.16
CA ASP A 373 8.68 -14.91 -19.03
C ASP A 373 8.05 -13.53 -18.77
N PHE A 374 6.73 -13.47 -18.54
CA PHE A 374 6.05 -12.24 -18.15
C PHE A 374 6.62 -11.70 -16.84
N TYR A 375 6.76 -12.54 -15.83
CA TYR A 375 7.30 -12.21 -14.54
C TYR A 375 8.77 -11.73 -14.62
N ARG A 376 9.62 -12.43 -15.36
CA ARG A 376 11.06 -12.16 -15.42
C ARG A 376 11.44 -11.00 -16.34
N GLU A 377 10.81 -10.95 -17.53
CA GLU A 377 11.33 -10.14 -18.63
C GLU A 377 10.44 -8.96 -19.01
N ARG A 378 9.17 -8.96 -18.59
CA ARG A 378 8.18 -8.01 -19.10
C ARG A 378 7.44 -7.22 -18.01
N LEU A 379 7.79 -7.45 -16.76
CA LEU A 379 7.23 -6.75 -15.61
C LEU A 379 8.36 -6.06 -14.85
N PHE A 380 8.26 -4.74 -14.71
CA PHE A 380 9.28 -3.91 -14.07
C PHE A 380 8.68 -3.05 -12.96
N ALA A 381 9.52 -2.69 -12.00
CA ALA A 381 9.14 -1.84 -10.89
C ALA A 381 10.32 -1.01 -10.39
N ASN A 382 10.09 0.23 -9.98
CA ASN A 382 11.09 1.09 -9.38
C ASN A 382 10.65 1.54 -7.99
N GLU A 383 11.58 1.54 -7.05
CA GLU A 383 11.36 2.11 -5.73
C GLU A 383 12.63 2.82 -5.24
N VAL A 384 12.45 4.02 -4.69
CA VAL A 384 13.53 4.88 -4.22
C VAL A 384 13.79 4.72 -2.71
N MET A 385 12.81 4.20 -2.00
CA MET A 385 12.86 4.05 -0.55
C MET A 385 13.16 2.61 -0.15
N LEU A 386 14.07 2.45 0.80
CA LEU A 386 14.59 1.13 1.20
C LEU A 386 13.50 0.19 1.70
N MET A 387 12.67 0.65 2.63
CA MET A 387 11.68 -0.23 3.24
C MET A 387 10.55 -0.64 2.30
N PRO A 388 9.91 0.27 1.52
CA PRO A 388 8.98 -0.14 0.47
C PRO A 388 9.61 -1.08 -0.54
N TYR A 389 10.88 -0.86 -0.94
CA TYR A 389 11.62 -1.76 -1.82
C TYR A 389 11.70 -3.19 -1.25
N TYR A 390 12.03 -3.34 0.05
CA TYR A 390 12.08 -4.65 0.70
C TYR A 390 10.70 -5.33 0.71
N ILE A 391 9.68 -4.57 1.09
CA ILE A 391 8.30 -5.09 1.16
C ILE A 391 7.82 -5.47 -0.25
N ALA A 392 8.11 -4.64 -1.27
CA ALA A 392 7.77 -4.95 -2.66
C ALA A 392 8.44 -6.25 -3.14
N SER A 393 9.75 -6.41 -2.89
CA SER A 393 10.47 -7.65 -3.24
C SER A 393 9.78 -8.88 -2.65
N LEU A 394 9.48 -8.84 -1.35
CA LEU A 394 8.83 -9.95 -0.65
C LEU A 394 7.41 -10.21 -1.15
N ASN A 395 6.62 -9.16 -1.32
CA ASN A 395 5.24 -9.28 -1.76
C ASN A 395 5.15 -9.90 -3.15
N ILE A 396 5.97 -9.42 -4.09
CA ILE A 396 5.98 -9.87 -5.48
C ILE A 396 6.48 -11.32 -5.58
N GLU A 397 7.60 -11.63 -4.92
CA GLU A 397 8.20 -12.97 -4.94
C GLU A 397 7.32 -14.01 -4.26
N ARG A 398 6.70 -13.65 -3.14
CA ARG A 398 5.75 -14.53 -2.45
C ARG A 398 4.48 -14.75 -3.24
N GLU A 399 3.93 -13.70 -3.87
CA GLU A 399 2.78 -13.86 -4.75
C GLU A 399 3.07 -14.81 -5.91
N TYR A 400 4.23 -14.67 -6.54
CA TYR A 400 4.65 -15.59 -7.59
C TYR A 400 4.74 -17.04 -7.07
N TYR A 401 5.27 -17.22 -5.85
CA TYR A 401 5.30 -18.54 -5.21
C TYR A 401 3.90 -19.10 -4.93
N GLU A 402 2.99 -18.32 -4.40
CA GLU A 402 1.60 -18.76 -4.13
C GLU A 402 0.88 -19.17 -5.43
N LEU A 403 1.14 -18.46 -6.52
CA LEU A 403 0.53 -18.76 -7.82
C LEU A 403 1.16 -19.98 -8.53
N THR A 404 2.46 -20.25 -8.33
CA THR A 404 3.20 -21.25 -9.15
C THR A 404 3.80 -22.39 -8.35
N GLY A 405 3.93 -22.27 -7.04
CA GLY A 405 4.67 -23.19 -6.17
C GLY A 405 6.20 -23.11 -6.34
N ARG A 406 6.72 -22.11 -7.08
CA ARG A 406 8.14 -21.97 -7.41
C ARG A 406 8.74 -20.71 -6.80
N VAL A 407 9.91 -20.86 -6.18
CA VAL A 407 10.69 -19.72 -5.65
C VAL A 407 11.56 -19.18 -6.78
N VAL A 408 11.25 -17.97 -7.24
CA VAL A 408 11.99 -17.28 -8.32
C VAL A 408 12.17 -15.82 -7.91
N PRO A 409 13.42 -15.30 -7.83
CA PRO A 409 13.67 -13.90 -7.53
C PRO A 409 13.03 -12.96 -8.57
N PHE A 410 12.50 -11.83 -8.11
CA PHE A 410 11.95 -10.81 -9.01
C PHE A 410 13.02 -9.83 -9.44
N GLU A 411 13.59 -10.08 -10.60
CA GLU A 411 14.66 -9.25 -11.17
C GLU A 411 14.18 -7.96 -11.83
N GLY A 412 12.86 -7.78 -11.98
CA GLY A 412 12.27 -6.55 -12.52
C GLY A 412 12.25 -5.38 -11.54
N LEU A 413 12.48 -5.62 -10.23
CA LEU A 413 12.50 -4.58 -9.21
C LEU A 413 13.87 -3.93 -9.11
N CYS A 414 13.93 -2.61 -9.35
CA CYS A 414 15.13 -1.79 -9.27
C CYS A 414 15.06 -0.83 -8.06
N PHE A 415 16.15 -0.75 -7.30
CA PHE A 415 16.31 0.25 -6.26
C PHE A 415 16.89 1.52 -6.87
N VAL A 416 16.00 2.39 -7.38
CA VAL A 416 16.38 3.58 -8.16
C VAL A 416 15.35 4.70 -8.04
N ASP A 417 15.82 5.94 -8.29
CA ASP A 417 14.90 7.05 -8.57
C ASP A 417 14.58 7.09 -10.07
N THR A 418 13.32 6.85 -10.40
CA THR A 418 12.80 6.83 -11.76
C THR A 418 13.11 8.10 -12.54
N LEU A 419 12.98 9.27 -11.91
CA LEU A 419 13.17 10.56 -12.59
C LEU A 419 14.66 10.83 -12.90
N ASP A 420 15.58 10.24 -12.14
CA ASP A 420 17.02 10.32 -12.45
C ASP A 420 17.46 9.37 -13.56
N LEU A 421 16.71 8.32 -13.86
CA LEU A 421 17.02 7.41 -14.98
C LEU A 421 16.93 8.08 -16.34
N ALA A 422 16.30 9.25 -16.45
CA ALA A 422 16.28 10.07 -17.66
C ALA A 422 17.67 10.63 -18.05
N ARG A 423 18.66 10.58 -17.13
CA ARG A 423 20.04 11.00 -17.45
C ARG A 423 20.78 9.88 -18.19
N GLU A 424 21.36 10.19 -19.34
CA GLU A 424 22.34 9.35 -19.99
C GLU A 424 23.67 9.38 -19.21
N ARG A 425 23.75 8.61 -18.12
CA ARG A 425 25.03 8.35 -17.45
C ARG A 425 25.51 6.97 -17.83
N GLN A 426 26.77 6.86 -18.24
CA GLN A 426 27.49 5.59 -18.23
C GLN A 426 27.55 5.13 -16.76
N MET A 427 26.70 4.17 -16.43
CA MET A 427 26.67 3.55 -15.09
C MET A 427 27.83 2.54 -15.02
N THR A 428 29.01 3.03 -14.65
CA THR A 428 30.16 2.17 -14.37
C THR A 428 30.09 1.68 -12.91
N PHE A 429 29.94 0.35 -12.74
CA PHE A 429 30.15 -0.41 -11.50
C PHE A 429 29.25 -0.05 -10.29
N LEU A 430 28.01 -0.46 -10.39
CA LEU A 430 27.11 -0.69 -9.25
C LEU A 430 27.32 -2.11 -8.69
N THR A 431 26.55 -2.52 -7.63
CA THR A 431 26.40 -3.95 -7.47
C THR A 431 25.96 -4.47 -8.83
N GLU A 432 26.73 -5.37 -9.35
CA GLU A 432 26.57 -5.89 -10.71
C GLU A 432 25.09 -6.19 -10.99
N ALA A 433 24.40 -6.81 -10.02
CA ALA A 433 23.00 -7.21 -10.14
C ALA A 433 21.97 -6.05 -10.20
N ASN A 434 22.08 -4.95 -9.41
CA ASN A 434 21.12 -3.84 -9.53
C ASN A 434 21.35 -3.03 -10.80
N THR A 435 22.59 -2.91 -11.24
CA THR A 435 22.97 -2.26 -12.51
C THR A 435 22.41 -3.02 -13.70
N GLU A 436 22.58 -4.35 -13.73
CA GLU A 436 22.04 -5.21 -14.78
C GLU A 436 20.51 -5.10 -14.87
N ARG A 437 19.82 -5.06 -13.72
CA ARG A 437 18.37 -4.85 -13.66
C ARG A 437 17.96 -3.51 -14.27
N VAL A 438 18.67 -2.43 -13.91
CA VAL A 438 18.39 -1.08 -14.44
C VAL A 438 18.68 -1.00 -15.94
N GLU A 439 19.80 -1.55 -16.42
CA GLU A 439 20.14 -1.52 -17.86
C GLU A 439 19.14 -2.38 -18.66
N ARG A 440 18.74 -3.55 -18.15
CA ARG A 440 17.68 -4.34 -18.76
C ARG A 440 16.36 -3.57 -18.85
N GLN A 441 15.96 -2.87 -17.78
CA GLN A 441 14.76 -2.04 -17.75
C GLN A 441 14.84 -0.89 -18.76
N LYS A 442 16.00 -0.22 -18.88
CA LYS A 442 16.20 0.85 -19.87
C LYS A 442 16.10 0.33 -21.31
N ALA A 443 16.63 -0.85 -21.57
CA ALA A 443 16.60 -1.47 -22.90
C ALA A 443 15.21 -2.03 -23.27
N ALA A 444 14.33 -2.26 -22.28
CA ALA A 444 13.02 -2.86 -22.52
C ALA A 444 12.06 -1.91 -23.26
N ASP A 445 11.29 -2.43 -24.19
CA ASP A 445 10.27 -1.69 -24.95
C ASP A 445 8.98 -1.50 -24.13
N ILE A 446 9.10 -0.78 -23.01
CA ILE A 446 7.97 -0.50 -22.11
C ILE A 446 6.87 0.24 -22.87
N ASN A 447 5.67 -0.30 -22.83
CA ASN A 447 4.48 0.25 -23.47
C ASN A 447 3.26 0.35 -22.55
N VAL A 448 3.37 -0.13 -21.30
CA VAL A 448 2.37 0.11 -20.26
C VAL A 448 3.07 0.68 -19.03
N ILE A 449 2.62 1.84 -18.58
CA ILE A 449 3.13 2.53 -17.40
C ILE A 449 1.95 2.72 -16.45
N ILE A 450 1.99 2.10 -15.29
CA ILE A 450 0.89 2.12 -14.30
C ILE A 450 1.46 2.39 -12.92
N GLY A 451 0.79 3.20 -12.09
CA GLY A 451 1.23 3.42 -10.72
C GLY A 451 0.55 4.60 -10.03
N ASN A 452 1.00 4.84 -8.79
CA ASN A 452 0.63 5.98 -7.97
C ASN A 452 1.90 6.83 -7.68
N PRO A 453 2.34 7.69 -8.62
CA PRO A 453 3.52 8.51 -8.41
C PRO A 453 3.30 9.49 -7.25
N PRO A 454 4.35 9.85 -6.49
CA PRO A 454 4.23 10.82 -5.40
C PRO A 454 3.75 12.18 -5.92
N TYR A 455 2.90 12.84 -5.11
CA TYR A 455 2.43 14.19 -5.38
C TYR A 455 2.48 15.02 -4.10
N ASN A 456 3.14 16.18 -4.18
CA ASN A 456 3.40 17.08 -3.06
C ASN A 456 2.63 18.36 -3.26
N VAL A 457 1.41 18.47 -2.74
CA VAL A 457 0.70 19.73 -2.70
C VAL A 457 0.81 20.34 -1.31
N GLY A 458 1.62 21.41 -1.22
CA GLY A 458 1.55 22.35 -0.10
C GLY A 458 2.19 21.93 1.21
N GLN A 459 3.24 21.16 1.19
CA GLN A 459 4.08 20.97 2.38
C GLN A 459 4.89 22.22 2.66
N VAL A 460 4.88 22.68 3.92
CA VAL A 460 5.29 24.04 4.31
C VAL A 460 6.76 24.16 4.72
N ASN A 461 7.54 23.07 4.76
CA ASN A 461 8.90 23.08 5.29
C ASN A 461 9.97 23.15 4.21
N GLU A 462 10.70 24.27 4.18
CA GLU A 462 11.80 24.58 3.25
C GLU A 462 13.05 23.68 3.41
N ASN A 463 13.13 22.87 4.48
CA ASN A 463 14.31 22.02 4.76
C ASN A 463 14.24 20.62 4.18
N ASP A 464 13.33 20.38 3.25
CA ASP A 464 13.08 19.08 2.68
C ASP A 464 13.86 18.91 1.38
N ASN A 465 14.93 18.13 1.42
CA ASN A 465 15.81 17.87 0.27
C ASN A 465 15.09 17.28 -0.96
N ASN A 466 13.86 16.75 -0.82
CA ASN A 466 13.08 16.18 -1.91
C ASN A 466 12.03 17.13 -2.51
N LYS A 467 11.52 18.12 -1.78
CA LYS A 467 10.49 19.05 -2.28
C LYS A 467 10.93 19.88 -3.47
N ASN A 468 12.19 20.25 -3.49
CA ASN A 468 12.78 21.09 -4.53
C ASN A 468 13.90 20.37 -5.28
N ARG A 469 13.91 19.02 -5.24
CA ARG A 469 14.92 18.29 -5.98
C ARG A 469 14.83 18.64 -7.46
N LYS A 470 15.96 19.09 -8.00
CA LYS A 470 16.11 19.39 -9.41
C LYS A 470 16.48 18.10 -10.15
N TYR A 471 15.68 17.79 -11.13
CA TYR A 471 15.92 16.71 -12.09
C TYR A 471 16.27 17.36 -13.43
N ASP A 472 17.56 17.62 -13.68
CA ASP A 472 18.01 18.48 -14.78
C ASP A 472 17.34 18.14 -16.11
N VAL A 473 17.26 16.84 -16.47
CA VAL A 473 16.66 16.38 -17.73
C VAL A 473 15.15 16.59 -17.74
N ILE A 474 14.42 16.08 -16.75
CA ILE A 474 12.95 16.19 -16.72
C ILE A 474 12.51 17.65 -16.52
N ASP A 475 13.20 18.42 -15.68
CA ASP A 475 12.89 19.84 -15.49
C ASP A 475 13.14 20.64 -16.77
N GLN A 476 14.16 20.27 -17.56
CA GLN A 476 14.37 20.86 -18.87
C GLN A 476 13.26 20.48 -19.85
N ARG A 477 12.86 19.21 -19.88
CA ARG A 477 11.74 18.74 -20.72
C ARG A 477 10.44 19.48 -20.39
N ILE A 478 10.14 19.68 -19.11
CA ILE A 478 8.96 20.46 -18.66
C ILE A 478 9.07 21.92 -19.12
N ARG A 479 10.26 22.54 -19.00
CA ARG A 479 10.47 23.91 -19.47
C ARG A 479 10.24 24.06 -20.98
N GLU A 480 10.72 23.10 -21.78
CA GLU A 480 10.65 23.10 -23.23
C GLU A 480 9.26 22.74 -23.79
N THR A 481 8.42 22.08 -22.97
CA THR A 481 7.08 21.62 -23.34
C THR A 481 6.01 22.37 -22.53
N TYR A 482 5.61 21.85 -21.39
CA TYR A 482 4.49 22.34 -20.59
C TYR A 482 4.61 23.83 -20.21
N ALA A 483 5.79 24.23 -19.72
CA ALA A 483 5.99 25.61 -19.29
C ALA A 483 6.11 26.59 -20.47
N LYS A 484 6.69 26.17 -21.60
CA LYS A 484 6.81 26.99 -22.81
C LYS A 484 5.44 27.36 -23.34
N ASP A 485 4.54 26.39 -23.40
CA ASP A 485 3.22 26.55 -24.00
C ASP A 485 2.13 27.02 -23.02
N SER A 486 2.46 27.13 -21.74
CA SER A 486 1.54 27.65 -20.73
C SER A 486 1.41 29.18 -20.82
N LYS A 487 0.18 29.67 -20.79
CA LYS A 487 -0.18 31.09 -20.70
C LYS A 487 -0.18 31.63 -19.26
N ALA A 488 -0.02 30.75 -18.26
CA ALA A 488 0.00 31.14 -16.86
C ALA A 488 1.23 32.00 -16.51
N THR A 489 1.04 33.06 -15.76
CA THR A 489 2.14 33.90 -15.26
C THR A 489 2.96 33.17 -14.20
N ASN A 490 2.29 32.46 -13.27
CA ASN A 490 2.94 31.62 -12.28
C ASN A 490 2.88 30.15 -12.71
N LYS A 491 4.04 29.56 -12.95
CA LYS A 491 4.24 28.19 -13.43
C LYS A 491 4.83 27.25 -12.38
N ASN A 492 4.90 27.68 -11.10
CA ASN A 492 5.51 26.90 -10.03
C ASN A 492 4.83 25.53 -9.83
N ALA A 493 3.52 25.43 -10.10
CA ALA A 493 2.78 24.18 -10.00
C ALA A 493 3.28 23.08 -10.98
N LEU A 494 3.92 23.46 -12.09
CA LEU A 494 4.51 22.52 -13.04
C LEU A 494 5.79 21.84 -12.50
N SER A 495 6.33 22.29 -11.37
CA SER A 495 7.45 21.64 -10.69
C SER A 495 7.03 20.50 -9.77
N ASP A 496 5.72 20.27 -9.59
CA ASP A 496 5.21 19.15 -8.79
C ASP A 496 5.69 17.79 -9.34
N VAL A 497 5.97 16.86 -8.44
CA VAL A 497 6.59 15.58 -8.79
C VAL A 497 5.70 14.75 -9.72
N TYR A 498 4.37 14.72 -9.50
CA TYR A 498 3.48 13.98 -10.39
C TYR A 498 3.49 14.51 -11.84
N VAL A 499 3.69 15.83 -12.04
CA VAL A 499 3.84 16.43 -13.38
C VAL A 499 5.10 15.91 -14.07
N LYS A 500 6.19 15.76 -13.29
CA LYS A 500 7.44 15.18 -13.77
C LYS A 500 7.25 13.71 -14.18
N PHE A 501 6.48 12.94 -13.40
CA PHE A 501 6.17 11.54 -13.74
C PHE A 501 5.34 11.43 -15.02
N PHE A 502 4.35 12.31 -15.26
CA PHE A 502 3.64 12.34 -16.54
C PHE A 502 4.58 12.63 -17.70
N ARG A 503 5.48 13.62 -17.57
CA ARG A 503 6.45 13.92 -18.65
C ARG A 503 7.43 12.76 -18.86
N TRP A 504 7.95 12.17 -17.77
CA TRP A 504 8.80 11.01 -17.86
C TRP A 504 8.10 9.84 -18.55
N ALA A 505 6.87 9.54 -18.19
CA ALA A 505 6.10 8.46 -18.80
C ALA A 505 5.89 8.68 -20.31
N THR A 506 5.55 9.90 -20.71
CA THR A 506 5.40 10.28 -22.11
C THR A 506 6.71 10.09 -22.88
N ASP A 507 7.83 10.59 -22.34
CA ASP A 507 9.16 10.46 -22.95
C ASP A 507 9.63 9.00 -22.97
N ARG A 508 9.28 8.19 -21.93
CA ARG A 508 9.62 6.75 -21.86
C ARG A 508 8.89 5.90 -22.89
N LEU A 509 7.65 6.25 -23.21
CA LEU A 509 6.95 5.64 -24.34
C LEU A 509 7.62 5.99 -25.67
N GLY A 510 8.22 7.17 -25.80
CA GLY A 510 8.72 7.68 -27.07
C GLY A 510 7.59 7.76 -28.10
N ASP A 511 7.83 7.27 -29.32
CA ASP A 511 6.82 7.24 -30.40
C ASP A 511 6.02 5.92 -30.43
N ARG A 512 6.24 5.04 -29.45
CA ARG A 512 5.57 3.74 -29.39
C ARG A 512 4.12 3.86 -28.97
N PRO A 513 3.23 3.01 -29.50
CA PRO A 513 1.89 2.83 -28.96
C PRO A 513 1.97 2.33 -27.50
N GLY A 514 1.10 2.84 -26.63
CA GLY A 514 1.14 2.44 -25.24
C GLY A 514 0.12 3.14 -24.36
N ILE A 515 0.17 2.81 -23.07
CA ILE A 515 -0.77 3.22 -22.04
C ILE A 515 -0.01 3.85 -20.89
N VAL A 516 -0.48 5.01 -20.41
CA VAL A 516 -0.09 5.60 -19.12
C VAL A 516 -1.33 5.64 -18.23
N CYS A 517 -1.29 4.96 -17.11
CA CYS A 517 -2.38 4.90 -16.14
C CYS A 517 -1.86 5.32 -14.76
N TYR A 518 -2.15 6.55 -14.35
CA TYR A 518 -1.73 7.09 -13.05
C TYR A 518 -2.91 7.53 -12.20
N VAL A 519 -2.85 7.22 -10.90
CA VAL A 519 -3.62 7.95 -9.90
C VAL A 519 -2.76 9.09 -9.36
N SER A 520 -3.27 10.30 -9.37
CA SER A 520 -2.51 11.49 -8.99
C SER A 520 -3.41 12.63 -8.50
N ASN A 521 -2.79 13.71 -8.04
CA ASN A 521 -3.48 14.97 -7.84
C ASN A 521 -4.17 15.40 -9.14
N ASN A 522 -5.46 15.75 -9.07
CA ASN A 522 -6.28 16.11 -10.25
C ASN A 522 -6.25 17.61 -10.59
N SER A 523 -5.44 18.42 -9.91
CA SER A 523 -5.37 19.88 -10.14
C SER A 523 -4.99 20.25 -11.58
N PHE A 524 -4.30 19.37 -12.30
CA PHE A 524 -3.92 19.63 -13.68
C PHE A 524 -5.12 19.64 -14.64
N VAL A 525 -6.26 19.08 -14.26
CA VAL A 525 -7.46 18.98 -15.11
C VAL A 525 -8.10 20.35 -15.32
N ASP A 526 -8.21 21.16 -14.26
CA ASP A 526 -8.98 22.41 -14.25
C ASP A 526 -8.18 23.68 -13.93
N GLN A 527 -7.03 23.58 -13.26
CA GLN A 527 -6.27 24.76 -12.87
C GLN A 527 -5.51 25.38 -14.03
N TYR A 528 -5.49 26.70 -14.04
CA TYR A 528 -4.91 27.50 -15.12
C TYR A 528 -3.41 27.27 -15.33
N ALA A 529 -2.67 27.02 -14.26
CA ALA A 529 -1.22 26.79 -14.33
C ALA A 529 -0.80 25.57 -15.16
N PHE A 530 -1.73 24.65 -15.42
CA PHE A 530 -1.48 23.40 -16.16
C PHE A 530 -2.00 23.42 -17.61
N ASP A 531 -2.36 24.58 -18.17
CA ASP A 531 -2.88 24.69 -19.54
C ASP A 531 -1.90 24.13 -20.57
N GLY A 532 -0.60 24.41 -20.43
CA GLY A 532 0.43 23.84 -21.28
C GLY A 532 0.59 22.33 -21.12
N MET A 533 0.47 21.79 -19.89
CA MET A 533 0.47 20.35 -19.68
C MET A 533 -0.70 19.68 -20.39
N ARG A 534 -1.93 20.21 -20.23
CA ARG A 534 -3.12 19.68 -20.92
C ARG A 534 -2.97 19.71 -22.44
N LYS A 535 -2.40 20.81 -22.99
CA LYS A 535 -2.14 20.90 -24.43
C LYS A 535 -1.25 19.74 -24.89
N HIS A 536 -0.10 19.54 -24.23
CA HIS A 536 0.81 18.46 -24.58
C HIS A 536 0.23 17.06 -24.37
N MET A 537 -0.58 16.86 -23.33
CA MET A 537 -1.27 15.56 -23.16
C MET A 537 -2.20 15.23 -24.34
N LEU A 538 -2.88 16.23 -24.90
CA LEU A 538 -3.75 16.05 -26.07
C LEU A 538 -2.95 15.93 -27.40
N GLU A 539 -1.71 16.40 -27.45
CA GLU A 539 -0.81 16.23 -28.59
C GLU A 539 -0.07 14.88 -28.53
N ASP A 540 0.30 14.44 -27.32
CA ASP A 540 1.08 13.23 -27.07
C ASP A 540 0.23 11.94 -27.06
N PHE A 541 -1.09 12.04 -26.81
CA PHE A 541 -1.98 10.89 -26.66
C PHE A 541 -3.26 11.06 -27.49
N ASP A 542 -3.68 9.98 -28.14
CA ASP A 542 -4.88 9.96 -28.98
C ASP A 542 -6.17 9.98 -28.16
N ARG A 543 -6.13 9.40 -26.93
CA ARG A 543 -7.26 9.38 -26.00
C ARG A 543 -6.77 9.60 -24.59
N VAL A 544 -7.48 10.44 -23.84
CA VAL A 544 -7.24 10.69 -22.42
C VAL A 544 -8.55 10.58 -21.66
N TYR A 545 -8.62 9.64 -20.75
CA TYR A 545 -9.74 9.46 -19.83
C TYR A 545 -9.31 9.92 -18.45
N HIS A 546 -10.21 10.59 -17.74
CA HIS A 546 -9.96 11.02 -16.36
C HIS A 546 -11.17 10.70 -15.49
N LEU A 547 -10.94 9.93 -14.42
CA LEU A 547 -11.92 9.63 -13.39
C LEU A 547 -11.61 10.46 -12.14
N ASP A 548 -12.45 11.44 -11.83
CA ASP A 548 -12.33 12.25 -10.62
C ASP A 548 -12.83 11.45 -9.41
N LEU A 549 -11.94 11.18 -8.47
CA LEU A 549 -12.24 10.50 -7.20
C LEU A 549 -12.70 11.48 -6.10
N HIS A 550 -12.83 12.75 -6.43
CA HIS A 550 -13.31 13.83 -5.56
C HIS A 550 -12.39 14.14 -4.35
N GLY A 551 -12.97 14.78 -3.32
CA GLY A 551 -12.29 15.01 -2.04
C GLY A 551 -11.42 16.26 -1.97
N ASN A 552 -11.59 17.24 -2.89
CA ASN A 552 -10.85 18.51 -2.84
C ASN A 552 -11.40 19.42 -1.74
N VAL A 553 -10.89 19.26 -0.52
CA VAL A 553 -11.27 20.06 0.65
C VAL A 553 -10.89 21.53 0.50
N ARG A 554 -9.82 21.84 -0.26
CA ARG A 554 -9.39 23.22 -0.48
C ARG A 554 -10.36 24.01 -1.35
N GLN A 555 -10.97 23.38 -2.35
CA GLN A 555 -12.00 24.01 -3.18
C GLN A 555 -13.37 23.99 -2.53
N ASN A 556 -13.68 23.01 -1.70
CA ASN A 556 -14.92 22.90 -0.98
C ASN A 556 -14.72 22.60 0.52
N PRO A 557 -14.50 23.64 1.37
CA PRO A 557 -14.28 23.46 2.81
C PRO A 557 -15.44 22.78 3.55
N LYS A 558 -16.63 22.72 2.98
CA LYS A 558 -17.80 22.03 3.57
C LYS A 558 -17.61 20.50 3.61
N ILE A 559 -16.68 19.97 2.83
CA ILE A 559 -16.32 18.54 2.84
C ILE A 559 -15.36 18.22 3.99
N SER A 560 -14.72 19.24 4.60
CA SER A 560 -13.66 19.12 5.61
C SER A 560 -14.13 18.59 6.95
N GLY A 561 -14.85 17.67 7.12
CA GLY A 561 -15.26 17.10 8.42
C GLY A 561 -15.88 15.72 8.29
N THR A 562 -16.25 15.34 7.08
CA THR A 562 -17.04 14.12 6.86
C THR A 562 -16.53 13.22 5.75
N THR A 563 -15.78 13.73 4.76
CA THR A 563 -15.37 12.91 3.61
C THR A 563 -14.06 13.45 3.04
N HIS A 564 -12.93 12.98 3.56
CA HIS A 564 -11.66 13.03 2.83
C HIS A 564 -11.80 12.15 1.59
N ASN A 565 -10.95 12.37 0.58
CA ASN A 565 -10.83 11.40 -0.50
C ASN A 565 -10.35 10.04 0.05
N VAL A 566 -10.35 9.03 -0.80
CA VAL A 566 -9.95 7.66 -0.43
C VAL A 566 -8.55 7.54 0.16
N PHE A 567 -7.70 8.56 -0.01
CA PHE A 567 -6.34 8.64 0.55
C PHE A 567 -6.27 9.45 1.86
N GLY A 568 -7.37 10.01 2.33
CA GLY A 568 -7.39 10.83 3.56
C GLY A 568 -6.67 12.18 3.45
N ILE A 569 -6.36 12.67 2.24
CA ILE A 569 -5.64 13.93 1.98
C ILE A 569 -6.57 15.07 1.57
N GLN A 570 -6.08 16.31 1.67
CA GLN A 570 -6.89 17.52 1.44
C GLN A 570 -7.01 17.95 -0.03
N VAL A 571 -6.32 17.29 -0.95
CA VAL A 571 -6.35 17.61 -2.38
C VAL A 571 -7.24 16.62 -3.14
N GLY A 572 -7.82 17.06 -4.23
CA GLY A 572 -8.57 16.19 -5.13
C GLY A 572 -7.63 15.19 -5.82
N VAL A 573 -8.11 13.97 -5.95
CA VAL A 573 -7.36 12.88 -6.59
C VAL A 573 -8.17 12.34 -7.76
N GLY A 574 -7.49 11.92 -8.82
CA GLY A 574 -8.13 11.31 -9.98
C GLY A 574 -7.25 10.26 -10.63
N ILE A 575 -7.88 9.36 -11.36
CA ILE A 575 -7.20 8.36 -12.18
C ILE A 575 -7.20 8.85 -13.62
N THR A 576 -6.00 8.95 -14.21
CA THR A 576 -5.83 9.34 -15.61
C THR A 576 -5.34 8.14 -16.41
N LEU A 577 -6.04 7.83 -17.49
CA LEU A 577 -5.69 6.81 -18.45
C LEU A 577 -5.47 7.47 -19.82
N ALA A 578 -4.22 7.52 -20.27
CA ALA A 578 -3.81 8.14 -21.52
C ALA A 578 -3.28 7.09 -22.50
N LEU A 579 -3.84 7.06 -23.70
CA LEU A 579 -3.57 6.05 -24.73
C LEU A 579 -2.90 6.71 -25.95
N ARG A 580 -1.75 6.17 -26.34
CA ARG A 580 -1.13 6.43 -27.65
C ARG A 580 -1.38 5.22 -28.51
N LEU A 581 -2.21 5.39 -29.54
CA LEU A 581 -2.61 4.33 -30.45
C LEU A 581 -1.60 4.17 -31.58
N LYS A 582 -1.64 3.01 -32.24
CA LYS A 582 -0.84 2.78 -33.43
C LYS A 582 -1.40 3.67 -34.56
N GLN A 583 -0.62 4.61 -35.06
CA GLN A 583 -1.03 5.33 -36.28
C GLN A 583 -1.25 4.32 -37.42
N PRO A 584 -2.33 4.42 -38.18
CA PRO A 584 -2.44 3.66 -39.41
C PRO A 584 -1.24 3.97 -40.26
N ALA A 585 -0.55 2.95 -40.78
CA ALA A 585 0.55 3.15 -41.70
C ALA A 585 0.07 4.12 -42.78
N GLN A 586 0.74 5.26 -42.92
CA GLN A 586 0.46 6.18 -44.04
C GLN A 586 0.63 5.35 -45.34
N ALA A 587 -0.49 5.19 -46.06
CA ALA A 587 -0.53 4.45 -47.30
C ALA A 587 0.20 5.24 -48.38
#